data_44ecae5d0ab002bb1fb890b598f5b6a9
#
_entry.id   44ecae5d0ab002bb1fb890b598f5b6a9
#
_cell.length_a   1.000
_cell.length_b   1.000
_cell.length_c   1.000
_cell.angle_alpha   90.00
_cell.angle_beta   90.00
_cell.angle_gamma   90.00
#
_symmetry.space_group_name_H-M   'P 1'
#
loop_
_entity.id
_entity.type
_entity.pdbx_description
1 polymer ?
#
loop_
_entity_poly.entity_id
_entity_poly.type
_entity_poly.pdbx_seq_one_letter_code
_entity_poly.pdbx_strand_id
1 'polypeptide(L)'
;MRAAHGAVVLIVGGLIVLAALAALGVVVREVRARNMQIWLGSYFRRTPRPRVAGPTHVMFCFVDHFEPAWRKADLATQRARVDRWCRDYRALASRHRDADGRPPQHSFFYPEEEYLEEHLDKVAALCAEGYGELEIHLHHDNDTEANFRATIARFCTTLHEKHGALSRDPADGELKFAFIHGNWCLDNSRADGKWCGINNELILLRELGCYADFTLPSAPSDTQTSTINSIYYATDDPAAPKSHDTGTPVRVGGAPEGDLLIIQGPLGLNWRERRLGIMPRIENADVRRTQPPTPARVDDWVATGVHVEGRPEWVFVKIHTHGTQEPDMDTLLGDAAEAMHAHLEKAYNDGTRYVLHYVSAREVYNIVKAAESGRSGNPADYRDFVLPPPKSSWAGARTRGASVSAAG
;
A
#
# COMPACT_ATOMS: atom_id res chain seq x y z
N MET A 1 -42.14 25.70 -45.50
CA MET A 1 -40.91 24.89 -45.31
C MET A 1 -39.94 25.46 -44.28
N ARG A 2 -39.56 26.77 -44.29
CA ARG A 2 -38.57 27.32 -43.32
C ARG A 2 -39.02 27.24 -41.85
N ALA A 3 -40.30 27.45 -41.52
CA ALA A 3 -40.81 27.38 -40.13
C ALA A 3 -40.77 25.96 -39.57
N ALA A 4 -41.06 24.92 -40.38
CA ALA A 4 -41.00 23.53 -39.98
C ALA A 4 -39.55 23.09 -39.71
N HIS A 5 -38.57 23.55 -40.51
CA HIS A 5 -37.16 23.29 -40.26
C HIS A 5 -36.67 23.92 -38.94
N GLY A 6 -37.09 25.15 -38.61
CA GLY A 6 -36.73 25.79 -37.36
C GLY A 6 -37.26 25.04 -36.13
N ALA A 7 -38.50 24.56 -36.18
CA ALA A 7 -39.09 23.79 -35.10
C ALA A 7 -38.38 22.43 -34.88
N VAL A 8 -38.03 21.75 -35.94
CA VAL A 8 -37.25 20.49 -35.84
C VAL A 8 -35.86 20.69 -35.20
N VAL A 9 -35.15 21.73 -35.58
CA VAL A 9 -33.84 22.07 -35.01
C VAL A 9 -33.94 22.39 -33.54
N LEU A 10 -34.94 23.13 -33.12
CA LEU A 10 -35.18 23.44 -31.68
C LEU A 10 -35.52 22.18 -30.85
N ILE A 11 -36.36 21.28 -31.41
CA ILE A 11 -36.71 20.03 -30.74
C ILE A 11 -35.49 19.11 -30.59
N VAL A 12 -34.71 18.94 -31.68
CA VAL A 12 -33.50 18.13 -31.65
C VAL A 12 -32.46 18.72 -30.69
N GLY A 13 -32.26 20.03 -30.71
CA GLY A 13 -31.39 20.72 -29.75
C GLY A 13 -31.84 20.52 -28.32
N GLY A 14 -33.12 20.63 -28.01
CA GLY A 14 -33.69 20.37 -26.71
C GLY A 14 -33.46 18.92 -26.23
N LEU A 15 -33.64 17.95 -27.12
CA LEU A 15 -33.40 16.53 -26.80
C LEU A 15 -31.92 16.24 -26.53
N ILE A 16 -31.01 16.85 -27.26
CA ILE A 16 -29.55 16.72 -27.01
C ILE A 16 -29.18 17.30 -25.64
N VAL A 17 -29.72 18.48 -25.30
CA VAL A 17 -29.47 19.09 -23.97
C VAL A 17 -30.03 18.22 -22.85
N LEU A 18 -31.26 17.69 -22.99
CA LEU A 18 -31.84 16.79 -22.00
C LEU A 18 -31.04 15.50 -21.84
N ALA A 19 -30.56 14.92 -22.94
CA ALA A 19 -29.70 13.74 -22.91
C ALA A 19 -28.35 14.03 -22.23
N ALA A 20 -27.76 15.18 -22.50
CA ALA A 20 -26.51 15.62 -21.86
C ALA A 20 -26.68 15.84 -20.34
N LEU A 21 -27.80 16.47 -19.93
CA LEU A 21 -28.11 16.65 -18.51
C LEU A 21 -28.37 15.32 -17.80
N ALA A 22 -29.06 14.39 -18.45
CA ALA A 22 -29.28 13.05 -17.91
C ALA A 22 -27.95 12.29 -17.75
N ALA A 23 -27.07 12.34 -18.76
CA ALA A 23 -25.74 11.75 -18.71
C ALA A 23 -24.90 12.38 -17.59
N LEU A 24 -24.90 13.70 -17.44
CA LEU A 24 -24.24 14.40 -16.34
C LEU A 24 -24.78 13.97 -14.98
N GLY A 25 -26.08 13.83 -14.84
CA GLY A 25 -26.72 13.31 -13.63
C GLY A 25 -26.25 11.92 -13.26
N VAL A 26 -26.10 11.02 -14.23
CA VAL A 26 -25.53 9.70 -14.04
C VAL A 26 -24.07 9.76 -13.58
N VAL A 27 -23.25 10.59 -14.21
CA VAL A 27 -21.85 10.79 -13.83
C VAL A 27 -21.73 11.30 -12.41
N VAL A 28 -22.47 12.34 -12.06
CA VAL A 28 -22.46 12.93 -10.70
C VAL A 28 -22.88 11.90 -9.65
N ARG A 29 -23.94 11.11 -9.95
CA ARG A 29 -24.39 10.04 -9.06
C ARG A 29 -23.29 8.97 -8.86
N GLU A 30 -22.64 8.52 -9.92
CA GLU A 30 -21.58 7.50 -9.84
C GLU A 30 -20.33 8.05 -9.10
N VAL A 31 -19.97 9.31 -9.31
CA VAL A 31 -18.87 9.97 -8.58
C VAL A 31 -19.16 10.00 -7.09
N ARG A 32 -20.39 10.40 -6.69
CA ARG A 32 -20.79 10.42 -5.28
C ARG A 32 -20.93 9.05 -4.66
N ALA A 33 -21.54 8.09 -5.37
CA ALA A 33 -21.71 6.72 -4.88
C ALA A 33 -20.40 5.98 -4.63
N ARG A 34 -19.28 6.50 -5.13
CA ARG A 34 -17.93 5.93 -5.00
C ARG A 34 -16.96 6.85 -4.31
N ASN A 35 -17.46 7.87 -3.65
CA ASN A 35 -16.63 8.83 -2.91
C ASN A 35 -15.50 9.46 -3.74
N MET A 36 -15.63 9.47 -5.08
CA MET A 36 -14.60 10.00 -5.97
C MET A 36 -14.42 11.52 -5.82
N GLN A 37 -15.45 12.25 -5.38
CA GLN A 37 -15.38 13.69 -5.09
C GLN A 37 -14.30 14.04 -4.05
N ILE A 38 -13.90 13.08 -3.20
CA ILE A 38 -12.87 13.28 -2.17
C ILE A 38 -11.51 13.54 -2.83
N TRP A 39 -11.15 12.77 -3.86
CA TRP A 39 -9.80 12.74 -4.41
C TRP A 39 -9.67 13.17 -5.88
N LEU A 40 -10.77 13.22 -6.66
CA LEU A 40 -10.70 13.60 -8.09
C LEU A 40 -10.09 14.97 -8.31
N GLY A 41 -10.35 15.92 -7.40
CA GLY A 41 -9.75 17.26 -7.47
C GLY A 41 -8.22 17.19 -7.46
N SER A 42 -7.64 16.40 -6.57
CA SER A 42 -6.19 16.17 -6.48
C SER A 42 -5.66 15.38 -7.65
N TYR A 43 -6.42 14.40 -8.14
CA TYR A 43 -6.05 13.62 -9.31
C TYR A 43 -5.85 14.50 -10.56
N PHE A 44 -6.75 15.45 -10.82
CA PHE A 44 -6.65 16.33 -11.98
C PHE A 44 -5.63 17.47 -11.81
N ARG A 45 -5.34 17.87 -10.57
CA ARG A 45 -4.33 18.91 -10.28
C ARG A 45 -2.92 18.39 -10.11
N ARG A 46 -2.73 17.05 -10.10
CA ARG A 46 -1.41 16.46 -9.89
C ARG A 46 -0.40 16.94 -10.92
N THR A 47 0.80 17.25 -10.47
CA THR A 47 1.94 17.51 -11.35
C THR A 47 2.49 16.16 -11.84
N PRO A 48 2.68 15.97 -13.15
CA PRO A 48 3.34 14.78 -13.66
C PRO A 48 4.75 14.63 -13.08
N ARG A 49 5.15 13.39 -12.81
CA ARG A 49 6.52 13.09 -12.37
C ARG A 49 7.53 13.68 -13.36
N PRO A 50 8.56 14.40 -12.88
CA PRO A 50 9.62 14.92 -13.75
C PRO A 50 10.31 13.81 -14.54
N ARG A 51 10.76 14.12 -15.75
CA ARG A 51 11.60 13.20 -16.52
C ARG A 51 12.99 13.10 -15.88
N VAL A 52 13.54 11.89 -15.83
CA VAL A 52 14.86 11.62 -15.28
C VAL A 52 15.86 11.32 -16.41
N ALA A 53 17.11 11.66 -16.22
CA ALA A 53 18.16 11.46 -17.21
C ALA A 53 18.72 10.02 -17.19
N GLY A 54 18.65 9.35 -16.03
CA GLY A 54 19.13 7.98 -15.81
C GLY A 54 17.99 6.97 -15.70
N PRO A 55 18.30 5.75 -15.25
CA PRO A 55 17.29 4.72 -15.03
C PRO A 55 16.29 5.15 -13.94
N THR A 56 15.05 4.73 -14.09
CA THR A 56 14.05 4.79 -13.04
C THR A 56 14.11 3.50 -12.22
N HIS A 57 14.33 3.60 -10.93
CA HIS A 57 14.26 2.49 -10.00
C HIS A 57 12.82 2.29 -9.56
N VAL A 58 12.29 1.09 -9.73
CA VAL A 58 10.92 0.73 -9.35
C VAL A 58 10.98 -0.15 -8.11
N MET A 59 10.63 0.40 -6.95
CA MET A 59 10.45 -0.32 -5.71
C MET A 59 9.06 -0.92 -5.69
N PHE A 60 8.96 -2.23 -5.94
CA PHE A 60 7.69 -2.95 -5.93
C PHE A 60 7.46 -3.59 -4.57
N CYS A 61 6.45 -3.11 -3.86
CA CYS A 61 6.06 -3.53 -2.52
C CYS A 61 4.64 -4.11 -2.52
N PHE A 62 4.50 -5.34 -2.05
CA PHE A 62 3.22 -6.00 -1.91
C PHE A 62 2.84 -6.09 -0.43
N VAL A 63 1.82 -5.34 0.00
CA VAL A 63 1.28 -5.40 1.36
C VAL A 63 -0.02 -6.22 1.36
N ASP A 64 -0.24 -6.99 2.40
CA ASP A 64 -1.33 -7.96 2.49
C ASP A 64 -2.03 -7.87 3.85
N HIS A 65 -3.33 -7.59 3.85
CA HIS A 65 -4.19 -7.83 5.00
C HIS A 65 -4.34 -9.35 5.17
N PHE A 66 -3.37 -9.96 5.86
CA PHE A 66 -3.25 -11.41 5.98
C PHE A 66 -4.15 -11.94 7.09
N GLU A 67 -5.42 -12.17 6.77
CA GLU A 67 -6.53 -12.46 7.68
C GLU A 67 -6.98 -13.93 7.59
N PRO A 68 -6.30 -14.91 8.22
CA PRO A 68 -6.67 -16.32 8.12
C PRO A 68 -8.07 -16.65 8.60
N ALA A 69 -8.60 -15.90 9.59
CA ALA A 69 -9.93 -16.10 10.14
C ALA A 69 -11.04 -15.37 9.36
N TRP A 70 -10.74 -14.80 8.18
CA TRP A 70 -11.74 -14.12 7.35
C TRP A 70 -13.06 -14.88 7.28
N ARG A 71 -14.17 -14.16 7.48
CA ARG A 71 -15.54 -14.69 7.62
C ARG A 71 -15.71 -15.65 8.80
N LYS A 72 -14.95 -15.46 9.87
CA LYS A 72 -14.98 -16.30 11.07
C LYS A 72 -14.76 -17.78 10.76
N ALA A 73 -13.81 -18.05 9.87
CA ALA A 73 -13.46 -19.40 9.47
C ALA A 73 -13.06 -20.27 10.67
N ASP A 74 -13.40 -21.54 10.62
CA ASP A 74 -12.94 -22.51 11.61
C ASP A 74 -11.42 -22.74 11.53
N LEU A 75 -10.85 -23.34 12.56
CA LEU A 75 -9.41 -23.55 12.66
C LEU A 75 -8.85 -24.43 11.52
N ALA A 76 -9.59 -25.41 11.04
CA ALA A 76 -9.15 -26.26 9.94
C ALA A 76 -9.03 -25.45 8.64
N THR A 77 -10.01 -24.59 8.37
CA THR A 77 -9.99 -23.66 7.22
C THR A 77 -8.83 -22.65 7.32
N GLN A 78 -8.62 -22.05 8.50
CA GLN A 78 -7.52 -21.13 8.74
C GLN A 78 -6.16 -21.81 8.48
N ARG A 79 -5.94 -23.00 9.01
CA ARG A 79 -4.73 -23.79 8.76
C ARG A 79 -4.52 -24.07 7.28
N ALA A 80 -5.58 -24.47 6.57
CA ALA A 80 -5.50 -24.75 5.13
C ALA A 80 -5.11 -23.50 4.32
N ARG A 81 -5.60 -22.32 4.69
CA ARG A 81 -5.23 -21.04 4.07
C ARG A 81 -3.75 -20.73 4.25
N VAL A 82 -3.27 -20.78 5.49
CA VAL A 82 -1.86 -20.48 5.81
C VAL A 82 -0.93 -21.52 5.16
N ASP A 83 -1.27 -22.83 5.22
CA ASP A 83 -0.47 -23.88 4.60
C ASP A 83 -0.39 -23.74 3.09
N ARG A 84 -1.51 -23.38 2.45
CA ARG A 84 -1.53 -23.08 1.02
C ARG A 84 -0.65 -21.91 0.68
N TRP A 85 -0.77 -20.78 1.43
CA TRP A 85 0.06 -19.60 1.23
C TRP A 85 1.55 -19.92 1.31
N CYS A 86 1.99 -20.52 2.40
CA CYS A 86 3.41 -20.83 2.61
C CYS A 86 3.96 -21.77 1.54
N ARG A 87 3.16 -22.72 1.04
CA ARG A 87 3.58 -23.64 -0.02
C ARG A 87 3.61 -22.98 -1.38
N ASP A 88 2.50 -22.35 -1.79
CA ASP A 88 2.30 -21.92 -3.18
C ASP A 88 3.02 -20.59 -3.46
N TYR A 89 3.09 -19.67 -2.48
CA TYR A 89 3.87 -18.44 -2.63
C TYR A 89 5.37 -18.71 -2.73
N ARG A 90 5.90 -19.65 -1.93
CA ARG A 90 7.28 -20.09 -2.08
C ARG A 90 7.56 -20.61 -3.49
N ALA A 91 6.66 -21.44 -4.02
CA ALA A 91 6.80 -22.01 -5.36
C ALA A 91 6.74 -20.93 -6.45
N LEU A 92 5.86 -19.94 -6.33
CA LEU A 92 5.74 -18.80 -7.25
C LEU A 92 6.99 -17.90 -7.14
N ALA A 93 7.27 -17.35 -5.96
CA ALA A 93 8.29 -16.34 -5.76
C ALA A 93 9.73 -16.87 -6.05
N SER A 94 9.96 -18.17 -5.88
CA SER A 94 11.26 -18.80 -6.20
C SER A 94 11.65 -18.71 -7.68
N ARG A 95 10.70 -18.46 -8.59
CA ARG A 95 10.95 -18.37 -10.04
C ARG A 95 11.31 -16.96 -10.52
N HIS A 96 11.13 -15.97 -9.69
CA HIS A 96 11.25 -14.54 -10.02
C HIS A 96 12.45 -13.89 -9.35
N ARG A 97 13.08 -12.93 -10.03
CA ARG A 97 14.22 -12.15 -9.49
C ARG A 97 14.17 -10.71 -9.96
N ASP A 98 14.47 -9.82 -9.03
CA ASP A 98 14.73 -8.41 -9.34
C ASP A 98 16.18 -8.19 -9.83
N ALA A 99 16.56 -6.92 -10.02
CA ALA A 99 17.93 -6.54 -10.43
C ALA A 99 19.01 -6.96 -9.43
N ASP A 100 18.66 -7.12 -8.16
CA ASP A 100 19.56 -7.51 -7.09
C ASP A 100 19.61 -9.04 -6.87
N GLY A 101 18.89 -9.80 -7.70
CA GLY A 101 18.73 -11.24 -7.57
C GLY A 101 17.82 -11.69 -6.43
N ARG A 102 16.98 -10.78 -5.91
CA ARG A 102 16.02 -11.09 -4.84
C ARG A 102 14.69 -11.58 -5.38
N PRO A 103 14.05 -12.54 -4.71
CA PRO A 103 12.69 -12.93 -5.05
C PRO A 103 11.68 -11.83 -4.65
N PRO A 104 10.44 -11.89 -5.18
CA PRO A 104 9.34 -11.06 -4.71
C PRO A 104 9.23 -11.08 -3.18
N GLN A 105 9.06 -9.90 -2.60
CA GLN A 105 8.87 -9.72 -1.16
C GLN A 105 7.39 -9.49 -0.87
N HIS A 106 6.88 -10.17 0.17
CA HIS A 106 5.51 -10.00 0.63
C HIS A 106 5.50 -9.45 2.05
N SER A 107 4.78 -8.36 2.28
CA SER A 107 4.64 -7.79 3.62
C SER A 107 3.34 -8.27 4.22
N PHE A 108 3.45 -9.22 5.15
CA PHE A 108 2.31 -9.85 5.82
C PHE A 108 1.87 -8.99 6.99
N PHE A 109 0.84 -8.17 6.79
CA PHE A 109 0.20 -7.42 7.87
C PHE A 109 -0.81 -8.34 8.56
N TYR A 110 -0.40 -8.91 9.69
CA TYR A 110 -1.17 -9.89 10.42
C TYR A 110 -2.05 -9.25 11.50
N PRO A 111 -3.35 -9.57 11.59
CA PRO A 111 -4.25 -8.98 12.58
C PRO A 111 -4.03 -9.57 13.98
N GLU A 112 -3.91 -8.69 14.99
CA GLU A 112 -3.70 -9.11 16.39
C GLU A 112 -4.83 -9.98 16.89
N GLU A 113 -6.05 -9.63 16.58
CA GLU A 113 -7.26 -10.35 17.04
C GLU A 113 -7.41 -11.75 16.43
N GLU A 114 -6.66 -12.06 15.37
CA GLU A 114 -6.62 -13.40 14.76
C GLU A 114 -5.36 -14.18 15.16
N TYR A 115 -4.61 -13.70 16.17
CA TYR A 115 -3.34 -14.31 16.56
C TYR A 115 -3.47 -15.81 16.88
N LEU A 116 -2.73 -16.62 16.13
CA LEU A 116 -2.47 -18.03 16.42
C LEU A 116 -0.97 -18.30 16.21
N GLU A 117 -0.31 -18.81 17.24
CA GLU A 117 1.13 -19.06 17.24
C GLU A 117 1.56 -19.92 16.06
N GLU A 118 0.86 -21.02 15.81
CA GLU A 118 1.16 -21.93 14.69
C GLU A 118 1.07 -21.30 13.29
N HIS A 119 0.21 -20.30 13.10
CA HIS A 119 0.11 -19.56 11.85
C HIS A 119 1.32 -18.66 11.64
N LEU A 120 1.65 -17.88 12.67
CA LEU A 120 2.78 -16.96 12.62
C LEU A 120 4.12 -17.68 12.55
N ASP A 121 4.28 -18.85 13.19
CA ASP A 121 5.48 -19.67 13.05
C ASP A 121 5.73 -20.05 11.58
N LYS A 122 4.67 -20.43 10.85
CA LYS A 122 4.78 -20.80 9.43
C LYS A 122 5.12 -19.60 8.54
N VAL A 123 4.47 -18.43 8.81
CA VAL A 123 4.74 -17.21 8.05
C VAL A 123 6.13 -16.67 8.36
N ALA A 124 6.56 -16.69 9.64
CA ALA A 124 7.93 -16.31 10.03
C ALA A 124 8.99 -17.21 9.40
N ALA A 125 8.74 -18.51 9.30
CA ALA A 125 9.62 -19.44 8.59
C ALA A 125 9.73 -19.09 7.09
N LEU A 126 8.62 -18.77 6.43
CA LEU A 126 8.60 -18.29 5.05
C LEU A 126 9.39 -16.98 4.88
N CYS A 127 9.26 -16.04 5.82
CA CYS A 127 10.04 -14.82 5.84
C CYS A 127 11.55 -15.10 6.00
N ALA A 128 11.93 -16.04 6.87
CA ALA A 128 13.33 -16.43 7.08
C ALA A 128 13.98 -17.05 5.85
N GLU A 129 13.20 -17.62 4.95
CA GLU A 129 13.64 -18.08 3.64
C GLU A 129 13.87 -16.95 2.63
N GLY A 130 13.46 -15.72 2.96
CA GLY A 130 13.67 -14.52 2.12
C GLY A 130 12.46 -14.10 1.30
N TYR A 131 11.26 -14.53 1.67
CA TYR A 131 10.06 -14.26 0.90
C TYR A 131 9.15 -13.15 1.47
N GLY A 132 9.60 -12.44 2.50
CA GLY A 132 8.85 -11.31 3.04
C GLY A 132 9.19 -10.94 4.47
N GLU A 133 8.35 -10.11 5.07
CA GLU A 133 8.44 -9.67 6.46
C GLU A 133 7.03 -9.56 7.08
N LEU A 134 6.95 -9.73 8.42
CA LEU A 134 5.71 -9.60 9.20
C LEU A 134 5.58 -8.19 9.76
N GLU A 135 4.37 -7.64 9.66
CA GLU A 135 3.99 -6.32 10.17
C GLU A 135 2.63 -6.38 10.88
N ILE A 136 2.16 -5.27 11.42
CA ILE A 136 0.97 -5.23 12.27
C ILE A 136 -0.27 -4.77 11.48
N HIS A 137 -1.34 -5.53 11.62
CA HIS A 137 -2.70 -5.19 11.26
C HIS A 137 -3.61 -5.24 12.48
N LEU A 138 -4.66 -4.42 12.52
CA LEU A 138 -5.62 -4.42 13.61
C LEU A 138 -7.00 -3.99 13.13
N HIS A 139 -8.04 -4.75 13.50
CA HIS A 139 -9.43 -4.31 13.44
C HIS A 139 -9.88 -3.97 14.85
N HIS A 140 -10.38 -2.76 15.05
CA HIS A 140 -10.96 -2.35 16.30
C HIS A 140 -12.17 -1.45 16.06
N ASP A 141 -13.06 -1.36 17.05
CA ASP A 141 -14.30 -0.58 16.93
C ASP A 141 -14.67 -0.06 18.31
N ASN A 142 -15.09 1.20 18.39
CA ASN A 142 -15.45 1.83 19.65
C ASN A 142 -14.31 1.74 20.70
N ASP A 143 -13.09 1.82 20.23
CA ASP A 143 -11.90 1.57 21.04
C ASP A 143 -11.53 2.79 21.91
N THR A 144 -10.63 2.56 22.87
CA THR A 144 -10.06 3.58 23.72
C THR A 144 -8.54 3.61 23.59
N GLU A 145 -7.92 4.76 23.84
CA GLU A 145 -6.45 4.88 23.83
C GLU A 145 -5.76 3.83 24.70
N ALA A 146 -6.30 3.58 25.90
CA ALA A 146 -5.71 2.62 26.84
C ALA A 146 -5.73 1.19 26.28
N ASN A 147 -6.85 0.77 25.69
CA ASN A 147 -6.96 -0.56 25.08
C ASN A 147 -6.08 -0.67 23.82
N PHE A 148 -6.09 0.32 22.94
CA PHE A 148 -5.26 0.36 21.74
C PHE A 148 -3.76 0.24 22.10
N ARG A 149 -3.28 1.06 23.06
CA ARG A 149 -1.89 1.00 23.54
C ARG A 149 -1.53 -0.38 24.07
N ALA A 150 -2.37 -0.95 24.92
CA ALA A 150 -2.13 -2.27 25.49
C ALA A 150 -2.09 -3.38 24.42
N THR A 151 -2.99 -3.32 23.45
CA THR A 151 -3.11 -4.28 22.35
C THR A 151 -1.87 -4.24 21.45
N ILE A 152 -1.50 -3.07 20.94
CA ILE A 152 -0.32 -2.92 20.07
C ILE A 152 0.96 -3.31 20.81
N ALA A 153 1.18 -2.82 22.04
CA ALA A 153 2.39 -3.13 22.82
C ALA A 153 2.54 -4.63 23.09
N ARG A 154 1.43 -5.31 23.45
CA ARG A 154 1.41 -6.76 23.63
C ARG A 154 1.73 -7.50 22.35
N PHE A 155 1.15 -7.08 21.24
CA PHE A 155 1.37 -7.74 19.96
C PHE A 155 2.78 -7.52 19.41
N CYS A 156 3.34 -6.32 19.51
CA CYS A 156 4.74 -6.04 19.20
C CYS A 156 5.68 -6.97 19.96
N THR A 157 5.46 -7.11 21.28
CA THR A 157 6.24 -8.02 22.12
C THR A 157 6.13 -9.47 21.66
N THR A 158 4.91 -9.93 21.38
CA THR A 158 4.64 -11.29 20.90
C THR A 158 5.34 -11.57 19.56
N LEU A 159 5.18 -10.68 18.58
CA LEU A 159 5.81 -10.81 17.26
C LEU A 159 7.34 -10.85 17.38
N HIS A 160 7.91 -10.01 18.21
CA HIS A 160 9.36 -9.94 18.37
C HIS A 160 9.95 -11.15 19.12
N GLU A 161 9.36 -11.49 20.27
CA GLU A 161 9.94 -12.51 21.16
C GLU A 161 9.69 -13.93 20.66
N LYS A 162 8.47 -14.21 20.15
CA LYS A 162 8.11 -15.56 19.71
C LYS A 162 8.48 -15.85 18.27
N HIS A 163 8.26 -14.87 17.37
CA HIS A 163 8.40 -15.09 15.94
C HIS A 163 9.63 -14.42 15.31
N GLY A 164 10.41 -13.66 16.12
CA GLY A 164 11.60 -12.96 15.63
C GLY A 164 11.31 -11.85 14.62
N ALA A 165 10.04 -11.46 14.49
CA ALA A 165 9.61 -10.36 13.64
C ALA A 165 9.86 -9.00 14.28
N LEU A 166 9.62 -7.93 13.54
CA LEU A 166 9.82 -6.54 13.90
C LEU A 166 11.28 -6.20 14.26
N SER A 167 11.70 -5.05 13.82
CA SER A 167 13.06 -4.54 14.03
C SER A 167 13.14 -3.68 15.27
N ARG A 168 14.32 -3.64 15.92
CA ARG A 168 14.64 -2.61 16.89
C ARG A 168 15.42 -1.49 16.19
N ASP A 169 15.02 -0.25 16.46
CA ASP A 169 15.79 0.90 16.01
C ASP A 169 17.12 0.96 16.79
N PRO A 170 18.26 0.98 16.10
CA PRO A 170 19.55 1.09 16.75
C PRO A 170 19.74 2.39 17.54
N ALA A 171 18.98 3.45 17.24
CA ALA A 171 19.12 4.75 17.88
C ALA A 171 18.48 4.82 19.26
N ASP A 172 17.31 4.17 19.45
CA ASP A 172 16.56 4.22 20.71
C ASP A 172 16.35 2.84 21.36
N GLY A 173 16.61 1.75 20.63
CA GLY A 173 16.42 0.38 21.09
C GLY A 173 14.97 -0.09 21.09
N GLU A 174 14.04 0.76 20.66
CA GLU A 174 12.61 0.47 20.64
C GLU A 174 12.20 -0.43 19.47
N LEU A 175 11.16 -1.23 19.68
CA LEU A 175 10.54 -1.99 18.60
C LEU A 175 9.83 -1.05 17.64
N LYS A 176 10.01 -1.29 16.34
CA LYS A 176 9.38 -0.52 15.27
C LYS A 176 8.57 -1.45 14.37
N PHE A 177 7.44 -0.93 13.88
CA PHE A 177 6.53 -1.69 13.01
C PHE A 177 5.87 -0.78 11.97
N ALA A 178 5.43 -1.35 10.86
CA ALA A 178 4.46 -0.74 9.97
C ALA A 178 3.05 -1.09 10.39
N PHE A 179 2.10 -0.26 10.02
CA PHE A 179 0.70 -0.43 10.34
C PHE A 179 -0.19 -0.40 9.10
N ILE A 180 -1.22 -1.24 9.10
CA ILE A 180 -2.40 -1.13 8.25
C ILE A 180 -3.63 -1.21 9.14
N HIS A 181 -4.48 -0.18 9.07
CA HIS A 181 -5.73 -0.16 9.82
C HIS A 181 -6.79 -1.05 9.16
N GLY A 182 -7.44 -1.86 9.98
CA GLY A 182 -8.59 -2.68 9.57
C GLY A 182 -9.72 -1.83 9.02
N ASN A 183 -10.44 -2.34 8.01
CA ASN A 183 -11.53 -1.62 7.35
C ASN A 183 -11.13 -0.22 6.80
N TRP A 184 -9.83 0.06 6.63
CA TRP A 184 -9.26 1.35 6.19
C TRP A 184 -9.64 2.56 7.05
N CYS A 185 -9.99 2.36 8.32
CA CYS A 185 -10.59 3.38 9.18
C CYS A 185 -9.58 4.16 10.04
N LEU A 186 -8.30 4.24 9.60
CA LEU A 186 -7.25 4.99 10.28
C LEU A 186 -7.78 6.35 10.79
N ASP A 187 -7.50 6.65 12.06
CA ASP A 187 -7.84 7.91 12.70
C ASP A 187 -9.33 8.25 12.57
N ASN A 188 -10.17 7.28 12.91
CA ASN A 188 -11.63 7.40 12.92
C ASN A 188 -12.22 8.00 11.62
N SER A 189 -11.58 7.70 10.47
CA SER A 189 -11.84 8.38 9.20
C SER A 189 -13.16 8.07 8.52
N ARG A 190 -13.92 7.08 9.01
CA ARG A 190 -15.24 6.74 8.48
C ARG A 190 -16.27 7.77 8.86
N ALA A 191 -17.11 8.18 7.92
CA ALA A 191 -18.14 9.20 8.15
C ALA A 191 -19.19 8.79 9.21
N ASP A 192 -19.40 7.49 9.43
CA ASP A 192 -20.32 6.97 10.46
C ASP A 192 -19.64 6.68 11.81
N GLY A 193 -18.33 6.95 11.94
CA GLY A 193 -17.53 6.79 13.16
C GLY A 193 -17.32 5.33 13.59
N LYS A 194 -17.60 4.34 12.72
CA LYS A 194 -17.40 2.92 13.02
C LYS A 194 -15.98 2.47 12.74
N TRP A 195 -15.61 1.37 13.41
CA TRP A 195 -14.41 0.59 13.19
C TRP A 195 -13.10 1.32 13.51
N CYS A 196 -13.14 2.23 14.48
CA CYS A 196 -12.00 2.83 15.14
C CYS A 196 -12.41 3.33 16.54
N GLY A 197 -12.82 4.60 16.68
CA GLY A 197 -13.24 5.21 17.96
C GLY A 197 -12.18 6.12 18.57
N ILE A 198 -11.03 6.29 17.91
CA ILE A 198 -9.87 7.06 18.40
C ILE A 198 -9.52 8.16 17.40
N ASN A 199 -9.52 9.42 17.82
CA ASN A 199 -9.19 10.57 16.96
C ASN A 199 -7.72 11.02 17.06
N ASN A 200 -6.95 10.47 17.99
CA ASN A 200 -5.51 10.74 18.14
C ASN A 200 -4.66 9.50 17.79
N GLU A 201 -5.15 8.70 16.89
CA GLU A 201 -4.52 7.41 16.57
C GLU A 201 -3.14 7.58 15.95
N LEU A 202 -2.91 8.64 15.15
CA LEU A 202 -1.60 8.89 14.54
C LEU A 202 -0.53 9.16 15.60
N ILE A 203 -0.87 9.96 16.62
CA ILE A 203 0.01 10.21 17.78
C ILE A 203 0.30 8.90 18.52
N LEU A 204 -0.75 8.10 18.80
CA LEU A 204 -0.61 6.84 19.51
C LEU A 204 0.28 5.85 18.76
N LEU A 205 0.08 5.72 17.46
CA LEU A 205 0.90 4.86 16.60
C LEU A 205 2.38 5.28 16.64
N ARG A 206 2.68 6.57 16.48
CA ARG A 206 4.04 7.10 16.60
C ARG A 206 4.68 6.75 17.96
N GLU A 207 3.97 7.03 19.04
CA GLU A 207 4.46 6.80 20.41
C GLU A 207 4.69 5.31 20.70
N LEU A 208 3.97 4.42 20.03
CA LEU A 208 4.13 2.97 20.12
C LEU A 208 5.21 2.40 19.22
N GLY A 209 5.85 3.25 18.39
CA GLY A 209 6.94 2.86 17.51
C GLY A 209 6.55 2.55 16.09
N CYS A 210 5.33 2.93 15.65
CA CYS A 210 4.95 2.83 14.24
C CYS A 210 5.83 3.74 13.39
N TYR A 211 6.58 3.15 12.44
CA TYR A 211 7.45 3.92 11.55
C TYR A 211 6.72 4.47 10.32
N ALA A 212 5.67 3.81 9.86
CA ALA A 212 4.82 4.27 8.77
C ALA A 212 3.48 3.51 8.70
N ASP A 213 2.45 4.20 8.21
CA ASP A 213 1.17 3.61 7.83
C ASP A 213 1.13 3.29 6.32
N PHE A 214 0.54 2.13 5.99
CA PHE A 214 0.38 1.62 4.63
C PHE A 214 -1.09 1.39 4.26
N THR A 215 -2.05 1.92 5.02
CA THR A 215 -3.49 1.71 4.81
C THR A 215 -3.97 2.18 3.44
N LEU A 216 -3.49 3.31 2.93
CA LEU A 216 -4.02 3.97 1.74
C LEU A 216 -3.35 3.54 0.42
N PRO A 217 -4.09 3.53 -0.71
CA PRO A 217 -5.42 4.09 -0.93
C PRO A 217 -6.55 3.15 -0.48
N SER A 218 -7.68 3.73 -0.08
CA SER A 218 -8.89 3.02 0.35
C SER A 218 -10.09 3.23 -0.58
N ALA A 219 -9.94 3.99 -1.67
CA ALA A 219 -11.03 4.23 -2.62
C ALA A 219 -11.62 2.90 -3.14
N PRO A 220 -12.95 2.75 -3.21
CA PRO A 220 -13.99 3.79 -3.16
C PRO A 220 -14.58 4.08 -1.76
N SER A 221 -13.93 3.70 -0.65
CA SER A 221 -14.39 4.01 0.70
C SER A 221 -14.41 5.52 0.95
N ASP A 222 -15.26 5.97 1.90
CA ASP A 222 -15.29 7.34 2.41
C ASP A 222 -14.09 7.68 3.31
N THR A 223 -13.37 6.65 3.74
CA THR A 223 -12.09 6.78 4.44
C THR A 223 -10.96 7.31 3.54
N GLN A 224 -11.12 7.24 2.21
CA GLN A 224 -10.13 7.75 1.26
C GLN A 224 -9.80 9.22 1.51
N THR A 225 -8.50 9.54 1.49
CA THR A 225 -7.98 10.90 1.68
C THR A 225 -8.05 11.74 0.40
N SER A 226 -8.07 13.06 0.57
CA SER A 226 -7.94 14.03 -0.53
C SER A 226 -6.50 14.08 -1.07
N THR A 227 -5.49 13.85 -0.23
CA THR A 227 -4.10 13.61 -0.64
C THR A 227 -3.99 12.22 -1.26
N ILE A 228 -3.43 12.12 -2.47
CA ILE A 228 -3.25 10.86 -3.19
C ILE A 228 -1.86 10.75 -3.80
N ASN A 229 -1.42 9.51 -4.01
CA ASN A 229 -0.16 9.21 -4.71
C ASN A 229 1.04 9.92 -4.07
N SER A 230 1.06 10.00 -2.76
CA SER A 230 2.02 10.77 -1.99
C SER A 230 2.65 9.92 -0.88
N ILE A 231 3.85 10.33 -0.49
CA ILE A 231 4.53 9.92 0.74
C ILE A 231 4.65 11.20 1.57
N TYR A 232 4.00 11.24 2.73
CA TYR A 232 3.86 12.48 3.50
C TYR A 232 3.75 12.23 5.00
N TYR A 233 4.09 13.23 5.79
CA TYR A 233 3.84 13.25 7.23
C TYR A 233 2.47 13.87 7.50
N ALA A 234 1.62 13.14 8.19
CA ALA A 234 0.35 13.65 8.71
C ALA A 234 0.55 14.20 10.12
N THR A 235 -0.13 15.32 10.42
CA THR A 235 -0.18 15.89 11.77
C THR A 235 -1.57 15.64 12.34
N ASP A 236 -1.62 15.07 13.54
CA ASP A 236 -2.84 14.69 14.21
C ASP A 236 -3.55 15.89 14.87
N ASP A 237 -4.88 15.90 14.81
CA ASP A 237 -5.74 16.75 15.61
C ASP A 237 -6.63 15.86 16.50
N PRO A 238 -6.29 15.68 17.79
CA PRO A 238 -7.05 14.81 18.68
C PRO A 238 -8.54 15.19 18.85
N ALA A 239 -8.94 16.38 18.42
CA ALA A 239 -10.32 16.83 18.46
C ALA A 239 -11.12 16.48 17.19
N ALA A 240 -10.48 16.00 16.13
CA ALA A 240 -11.11 15.75 14.84
C ALA A 240 -10.68 14.40 14.23
N PRO A 241 -11.59 13.68 13.55
CA PRO A 241 -11.22 12.47 12.83
C PRO A 241 -10.48 12.78 11.53
N LYS A 242 -9.78 11.80 10.99
CA LYS A 242 -9.20 11.82 9.63
C LYS A 242 -8.13 12.90 9.42
N SER A 243 -7.32 13.16 10.44
CA SER A 243 -6.23 14.15 10.40
C SER A 243 -5.22 13.88 9.29
N HIS A 244 -5.09 12.63 8.87
CA HIS A 244 -4.24 12.21 7.75
C HIS A 244 -4.80 12.54 6.34
N ASP A 245 -5.94 13.25 6.24
CA ASP A 245 -6.49 13.66 4.93
C ASP A 245 -5.51 14.51 4.13
N THR A 246 -4.68 15.29 4.83
CA THR A 246 -3.60 16.11 4.27
C THR A 246 -2.33 15.97 5.11
N GLY A 247 -1.21 16.45 4.59
CA GLY A 247 0.05 16.46 5.32
C GLY A 247 1.17 17.13 4.53
N THR A 248 2.38 17.12 5.11
CA THR A 248 3.59 17.66 4.50
C THR A 248 4.29 16.58 3.68
N PRO A 249 4.43 16.73 2.34
CA PRO A 249 5.13 15.74 1.51
C PRO A 249 6.58 15.54 1.95
N VAL A 250 7.02 14.28 1.95
CA VAL A 250 8.43 13.95 2.17
C VAL A 250 9.23 14.47 0.98
N ARG A 251 10.31 15.22 1.26
CA ARG A 251 11.18 15.82 0.24
C ARG A 251 12.66 15.60 0.55
N VAL A 252 13.48 15.58 -0.49
CA VAL A 252 14.95 15.51 -0.35
C VAL A 252 15.46 16.72 0.44
N GLY A 253 16.25 16.44 1.49
CA GLY A 253 16.77 17.46 2.40
C GLY A 253 15.73 18.02 3.37
N GLY A 254 14.54 17.41 3.43
CA GLY A 254 13.52 17.73 4.43
C GLY A 254 13.81 17.08 5.79
N ALA A 255 12.91 17.36 6.71
CA ALA A 255 12.88 16.72 8.04
C ALA A 255 11.46 16.20 8.28
N PRO A 256 11.28 15.23 9.19
CA PRO A 256 9.94 14.81 9.61
C PRO A 256 9.13 16.00 10.16
N GLU A 257 7.98 16.25 9.56
CA GLU A 257 7.08 17.35 9.92
C GLU A 257 5.68 16.84 10.17
N GLY A 258 5.44 16.18 11.30
CA GLY A 258 4.15 15.61 11.68
C GLY A 258 4.27 14.46 12.65
N ASP A 259 3.17 13.75 12.84
CA ASP A 259 3.08 12.67 13.81
C ASP A 259 3.31 11.30 13.18
N LEU A 260 2.81 11.05 11.97
CA LEU A 260 2.95 9.73 11.34
C LEU A 260 3.28 9.87 9.85
N LEU A 261 4.23 9.05 9.40
CA LEU A 261 4.54 8.89 7.98
C LEU A 261 3.48 8.02 7.30
N ILE A 262 2.87 8.54 6.24
CA ILE A 262 1.89 7.83 5.41
C ILE A 262 2.54 7.49 4.07
N ILE A 263 2.55 6.21 3.71
CA ILE A 263 3.09 5.71 2.43
C ILE A 263 1.94 5.15 1.59
N GLN A 264 1.48 5.96 0.62
CA GLN A 264 0.36 5.57 -0.22
C GLN A 264 0.79 4.71 -1.42
N GLY A 265 -0.13 3.85 -1.86
CA GLY A 265 -0.06 3.19 -3.16
C GLY A 265 -0.68 4.03 -4.28
N PRO A 266 -0.57 3.55 -5.54
CA PRO A 266 -1.16 4.21 -6.69
C PRO A 266 -2.69 4.30 -6.61
N LEU A 267 -3.24 5.49 -6.89
CA LEU A 267 -4.67 5.73 -7.07
C LEU A 267 -4.89 6.53 -8.36
N GLY A 268 -5.76 6.04 -9.22
CA GLY A 268 -6.03 6.69 -10.48
C GLY A 268 -7.31 6.23 -11.16
N LEU A 269 -7.41 6.53 -12.46
CA LEU A 269 -8.51 6.16 -13.32
C LEU A 269 -8.03 5.22 -14.43
N ASN A 270 -8.53 3.98 -14.41
CA ASN A 270 -8.27 3.01 -15.48
C ASN A 270 -9.25 3.26 -16.65
N TRP A 271 -8.78 3.92 -17.68
CA TRP A 271 -9.55 4.23 -18.90
C TRP A 271 -9.66 3.06 -19.85
N ARG A 272 -8.87 2.00 -19.69
CA ARG A 272 -8.95 0.79 -20.52
C ARG A 272 -10.15 -0.06 -20.11
N GLU A 273 -10.54 -0.01 -18.84
CA GLU A 273 -11.72 -0.68 -18.31
C GLU A 273 -12.80 0.35 -17.94
N ARG A 274 -13.89 0.35 -18.71
CA ARG A 274 -14.95 1.34 -18.56
C ARG A 274 -16.26 0.70 -18.10
N ARG A 275 -16.84 1.28 -17.04
CA ARG A 275 -18.21 0.97 -16.66
C ARG A 275 -19.17 1.71 -17.59
N LEU A 276 -20.29 1.05 -17.95
CA LEU A 276 -21.30 1.62 -18.86
C LEU A 276 -20.69 2.14 -20.18
N GLY A 277 -19.51 1.65 -20.58
CA GLY A 277 -18.80 2.08 -21.78
C GLY A 277 -18.18 3.49 -21.75
N ILE A 278 -18.43 4.29 -20.71
CA ILE A 278 -18.01 5.70 -20.63
C ILE A 278 -17.18 6.05 -19.40
N MET A 279 -17.46 5.45 -18.24
CA MET A 279 -16.77 5.81 -17.00
C MET A 279 -15.57 4.91 -16.73
N PRO A 280 -14.37 5.46 -16.45
CA PRO A 280 -13.21 4.66 -16.08
C PRO A 280 -13.46 3.92 -14.75
N ARG A 281 -12.81 2.78 -14.56
CA ARG A 281 -12.73 2.15 -13.23
C ARG A 281 -11.77 2.95 -12.36
N ILE A 282 -12.01 2.90 -11.05
CA ILE A 282 -11.00 3.32 -10.07
C ILE A 282 -9.87 2.29 -10.09
N GLU A 283 -8.65 2.74 -10.30
CA GLU A 283 -7.43 1.96 -10.12
C GLU A 283 -6.80 2.35 -8.78
N ASN A 284 -6.92 1.47 -7.81
CA ASN A 284 -6.47 1.68 -6.43
C ASN A 284 -5.37 0.70 -6.01
N ALA A 285 -4.78 -0.01 -6.97
CA ALA A 285 -3.74 -1.02 -6.75
C ALA A 285 -4.17 -2.21 -5.87
N ASP A 286 -5.47 -2.43 -5.71
CA ASP A 286 -6.03 -3.61 -5.06
C ASP A 286 -5.95 -4.82 -6.00
N VAL A 287 -5.37 -5.92 -5.52
CA VAL A 287 -5.20 -7.17 -6.28
C VAL A 287 -6.11 -8.24 -5.70
N ARG A 288 -7.07 -8.66 -6.51
CA ARG A 288 -8.03 -9.71 -6.16
C ARG A 288 -8.59 -10.38 -7.41
N ARG A 289 -9.35 -11.46 -7.26
CA ARG A 289 -9.97 -12.18 -8.37
C ARG A 289 -10.76 -11.28 -9.34
N THR A 290 -11.49 -10.31 -8.80
CA THR A 290 -12.28 -9.36 -9.61
C THR A 290 -11.46 -8.20 -10.17
N GLN A 291 -10.21 -8.08 -9.75
CA GLN A 291 -9.24 -7.08 -10.18
C GLN A 291 -7.84 -7.74 -10.30
N PRO A 292 -7.66 -8.68 -11.24
CA PRO A 292 -6.39 -9.39 -11.37
C PRO A 292 -5.26 -8.43 -11.80
N PRO A 293 -4.01 -8.71 -11.43
CA PRO A 293 -2.87 -7.84 -11.70
C PRO A 293 -2.40 -7.99 -13.17
N THR A 294 -3.17 -7.43 -14.11
CA THR A 294 -2.81 -7.47 -15.53
C THR A 294 -1.58 -6.62 -15.84
N PRO A 295 -0.81 -6.93 -16.90
CA PRO A 295 0.29 -6.08 -17.36
C PRO A 295 -0.08 -4.61 -17.53
N ALA A 296 -1.28 -4.33 -18.05
CA ALA A 296 -1.76 -2.96 -18.22
C ALA A 296 -1.97 -2.22 -16.89
N ARG A 297 -2.39 -2.92 -15.84
CA ARG A 297 -2.49 -2.34 -14.48
C ARG A 297 -1.12 -2.06 -13.88
N VAL A 298 -0.17 -2.98 -14.09
CA VAL A 298 1.24 -2.77 -13.68
C VAL A 298 1.80 -1.50 -14.33
N ASP A 299 1.55 -1.31 -15.63
CA ASP A 299 1.97 -0.11 -16.35
C ASP A 299 1.32 1.16 -15.75
N ASP A 300 0.04 1.11 -15.39
CA ASP A 300 -0.66 2.23 -14.77
C ASP A 300 -0.11 2.53 -13.35
N TRP A 301 0.27 1.51 -12.56
CA TRP A 301 0.88 1.70 -11.25
C TRP A 301 2.24 2.38 -11.34
N VAL A 302 3.12 1.91 -12.21
CA VAL A 302 4.44 2.52 -12.42
C VAL A 302 4.30 3.94 -12.99
N ALA A 303 3.38 4.15 -13.94
CA ALA A 303 3.14 5.47 -14.54
C ALA A 303 2.58 6.50 -13.54
N THR A 304 1.90 6.05 -12.48
CA THR A 304 1.45 6.93 -11.40
C THR A 304 2.62 7.63 -10.72
N GLY A 305 3.76 6.96 -10.56
CA GLY A 305 5.04 7.56 -10.24
C GLY A 305 5.12 8.14 -8.83
N VAL A 306 4.58 7.45 -7.81
CA VAL A 306 4.72 7.87 -6.39
C VAL A 306 6.21 7.93 -6.05
N HIS A 307 6.68 9.05 -5.52
CA HIS A 307 8.09 9.26 -5.20
C HIS A 307 8.26 10.31 -4.09
N VAL A 308 9.42 10.34 -3.45
CA VAL A 308 9.82 11.44 -2.56
C VAL A 308 10.10 12.68 -3.40
N GLU A 309 9.55 13.84 -3.02
CA GLU A 309 9.77 15.09 -3.76
C GLU A 309 11.27 15.41 -3.87
N GLY A 310 11.72 15.67 -5.11
CA GLY A 310 13.14 15.85 -5.42
C GLY A 310 13.90 14.54 -5.71
N ARG A 311 13.26 13.36 -5.67
CA ARG A 311 13.85 12.06 -6.03
C ARG A 311 12.98 11.31 -7.05
N PRO A 312 12.66 11.90 -8.22
CA PRO A 312 11.72 11.31 -9.18
C PRO A 312 12.23 10.00 -9.82
N GLU A 313 13.53 9.72 -9.77
CA GLU A 313 14.11 8.47 -10.26
C GLU A 313 13.80 7.25 -9.36
N TRP A 314 13.32 7.44 -8.13
CA TRP A 314 12.91 6.37 -7.21
C TRP A 314 11.40 6.32 -7.11
N VAL A 315 10.79 5.38 -7.82
CA VAL A 315 9.32 5.20 -7.90
C VAL A 315 8.90 4.07 -6.97
N PHE A 316 7.94 4.35 -6.08
CA PHE A 316 7.38 3.38 -5.15
C PHE A 316 6.03 2.88 -5.67
N VAL A 317 5.93 1.60 -5.92
CA VAL A 317 4.71 0.92 -6.34
C VAL A 317 4.25 0.01 -5.19
N LYS A 318 3.43 0.56 -4.28
CA LYS A 318 2.81 -0.20 -3.20
C LYS A 318 1.45 -0.70 -3.67
N ILE A 319 1.28 -2.01 -3.79
CA ILE A 319 0.00 -2.65 -4.07
C ILE A 319 -0.50 -3.37 -2.83
N HIS A 320 -1.81 -3.68 -2.78
CA HIS A 320 -2.41 -4.34 -1.62
C HIS A 320 -3.39 -5.45 -2.00
N THR A 321 -3.68 -6.31 -1.03
CA THR A 321 -4.62 -7.43 -1.16
C THR A 321 -5.17 -7.87 0.19
N HIS A 322 -6.14 -8.82 0.16
CA HIS A 322 -6.57 -9.67 1.26
C HIS A 322 -6.22 -11.12 0.92
N GLY A 323 -4.99 -11.51 1.19
CA GLY A 323 -4.34 -12.70 0.62
C GLY A 323 -4.98 -14.02 0.98
N THR A 324 -5.56 -14.13 2.17
CA THR A 324 -6.10 -15.40 2.68
C THR A 324 -7.54 -15.70 2.25
N GLN A 325 -8.19 -14.79 1.53
CA GLN A 325 -9.52 -15.04 0.96
C GLN A 325 -9.40 -16.04 -0.21
N GLU A 326 -10.03 -17.21 -0.10
CA GLU A 326 -9.89 -18.29 -1.09
C GLU A 326 -10.12 -17.84 -2.54
N PRO A 327 -11.13 -16.98 -2.86
CA PRO A 327 -11.32 -16.51 -4.22
C PRO A 327 -10.14 -15.72 -4.77
N ASP A 328 -9.38 -15.05 -3.90
CA ASP A 328 -8.26 -14.20 -4.26
C ASP A 328 -6.93 -14.98 -4.29
N MET A 329 -6.80 -16.03 -3.47
CA MET A 329 -5.61 -16.89 -3.43
C MET A 329 -5.27 -17.49 -4.81
N ASP A 330 -6.26 -17.86 -5.62
CA ASP A 330 -6.02 -18.39 -6.98
C ASP A 330 -5.39 -17.33 -7.90
N THR A 331 -5.76 -16.06 -7.70
CA THR A 331 -5.18 -14.94 -8.45
C THR A 331 -3.78 -14.59 -7.96
N LEU A 332 -3.57 -14.65 -6.64
CA LEU A 332 -2.33 -14.22 -5.97
C LEU A 332 -1.22 -15.26 -6.01
N LEU A 333 -1.58 -16.53 -6.13
CA LEU A 333 -0.66 -17.67 -6.07
C LEU A 333 -0.57 -18.44 -7.40
N GLY A 334 -1.29 -17.98 -8.43
CA GLY A 334 -1.40 -18.64 -9.73
C GLY A 334 -0.93 -17.77 -10.89
N ASP A 335 -1.45 -18.12 -12.09
CA ASP A 335 -1.01 -17.56 -13.38
C ASP A 335 -1.08 -16.02 -13.47
N ALA A 336 -2.03 -15.39 -12.79
CA ALA A 336 -2.17 -13.93 -12.82
C ALA A 336 -1.00 -13.23 -12.11
N ALA A 337 -0.59 -13.74 -10.96
CA ALA A 337 0.59 -13.23 -10.24
C ALA A 337 1.90 -13.58 -10.97
N GLU A 338 2.00 -14.78 -11.54
CA GLU A 338 3.11 -15.16 -12.42
C GLU A 338 3.27 -14.17 -13.58
N ALA A 339 2.17 -13.87 -14.29
CA ALA A 339 2.17 -12.92 -15.40
C ALA A 339 2.54 -11.50 -14.95
N MET A 340 2.11 -11.07 -13.77
CA MET A 340 2.47 -9.79 -13.18
C MET A 340 3.98 -9.69 -12.95
N HIS A 341 4.58 -10.67 -12.28
CA HIS A 341 6.02 -10.67 -12.01
C HIS A 341 6.84 -10.79 -13.28
N ALA A 342 6.44 -11.67 -14.22
CA ALA A 342 7.10 -11.77 -15.53
C ALA A 342 7.04 -10.45 -16.31
N HIS A 343 5.92 -9.71 -16.22
CA HIS A 343 5.81 -8.39 -16.86
C HIS A 343 6.69 -7.34 -16.18
N LEU A 344 6.72 -7.30 -14.84
CA LEU A 344 7.62 -6.42 -14.08
C LEU A 344 9.08 -6.63 -14.48
N GLU A 345 9.53 -7.88 -14.50
CA GLU A 345 10.90 -8.24 -14.85
C GLU A 345 11.24 -7.93 -16.31
N LYS A 346 10.32 -8.15 -17.22
CA LYS A 346 10.52 -7.88 -18.65
C LYS A 346 10.48 -6.40 -18.99
N ALA A 347 9.52 -5.64 -18.44
CA ALA A 347 9.25 -4.26 -18.84
C ALA A 347 9.98 -3.24 -17.96
N TYR A 348 10.29 -3.60 -16.72
CA TYR A 348 10.81 -2.66 -15.71
C TYR A 348 12.14 -3.12 -15.08
N ASN A 349 12.87 -4.02 -15.74
CA ASN A 349 14.18 -4.50 -15.29
C ASN A 349 15.19 -4.64 -16.45
N ASP A 350 15.21 -3.68 -17.38
CA ASP A 350 16.14 -3.68 -18.53
C ASP A 350 17.54 -3.15 -18.17
N GLY A 351 17.74 -2.67 -16.96
CA GLY A 351 19.01 -2.14 -16.45
C GLY A 351 19.44 -0.80 -17.04
N THR A 352 18.69 -0.25 -17.99
CA THR A 352 19.04 1.01 -18.70
C THR A 352 18.00 2.10 -18.50
N ARG A 353 16.72 1.79 -18.70
CA ARG A 353 15.58 2.69 -18.46
C ARG A 353 14.95 2.44 -17.11
N TYR A 354 14.91 1.17 -16.72
CA TYR A 354 14.29 0.71 -15.49
C TYR A 354 15.15 -0.32 -14.76
N VAL A 355 15.12 -0.24 -13.44
CA VAL A 355 15.74 -1.20 -12.52
C VAL A 355 14.69 -1.58 -11.48
N LEU A 356 14.30 -2.85 -11.45
CA LEU A 356 13.29 -3.37 -10.55
C LEU A 356 13.91 -3.79 -9.20
N HIS A 357 13.25 -3.44 -8.11
CA HIS A 357 13.58 -3.88 -6.75
C HIS A 357 12.32 -4.43 -6.07
N TYR A 358 12.34 -5.69 -5.69
CA TYR A 358 11.32 -6.26 -4.80
C TYR A 358 11.66 -5.88 -3.36
N VAL A 359 10.73 -5.20 -2.68
CA VAL A 359 10.97 -4.62 -1.35
C VAL A 359 9.83 -4.93 -0.39
N SER A 360 10.16 -5.13 0.90
CA SER A 360 9.19 -5.16 1.98
C SER A 360 8.73 -3.75 2.39
N ALA A 361 7.70 -3.65 3.24
CA ALA A 361 7.23 -2.37 3.77
C ALA A 361 8.33 -1.65 4.57
N ARG A 362 9.10 -2.38 5.41
CA ARG A 362 10.26 -1.84 6.13
C ARG A 362 11.33 -1.30 5.18
N GLU A 363 11.63 -2.03 4.11
CA GLU A 363 12.62 -1.60 3.12
C GLU A 363 12.14 -0.35 2.36
N VAL A 364 10.83 -0.24 2.04
CA VAL A 364 10.25 0.99 1.49
C VAL A 364 10.49 2.17 2.43
N TYR A 365 10.18 2.01 3.73
CA TYR A 365 10.44 3.05 4.72
C TYR A 365 11.93 3.46 4.73
N ASN A 366 12.85 2.52 4.80
CA ASN A 366 14.27 2.79 4.81
C ASN A 366 14.74 3.56 3.56
N ILE A 367 14.26 3.17 2.38
CA ILE A 367 14.59 3.84 1.11
C ILE A 367 13.97 5.26 1.06
N VAL A 368 12.75 5.43 1.57
CA VAL A 368 12.12 6.77 1.71
C VAL A 368 12.98 7.66 2.61
N LYS A 369 13.42 7.16 3.77
CA LYS A 369 14.28 7.91 4.71
C LYS A 369 15.67 8.22 4.11
N ALA A 370 16.21 7.32 3.32
CA ALA A 370 17.44 7.58 2.57
C ALA A 370 17.24 8.71 1.54
N ALA A 371 16.14 8.69 0.78
CA ALA A 371 15.79 9.77 -0.15
C ALA A 371 15.61 11.11 0.56
N GLU A 372 14.87 11.13 1.68
CA GLU A 372 14.67 12.32 2.52
C GLU A 372 16.00 12.90 3.00
N SER A 373 16.95 12.06 3.44
CA SER A 373 18.30 12.49 3.86
C SER A 373 19.23 12.90 2.71
N GLY A 374 18.75 12.93 1.47
CA GLY A 374 19.53 13.35 0.30
C GLY A 374 20.35 12.24 -0.35
N ARG A 375 20.21 10.97 0.08
CA ARG A 375 20.91 9.85 -0.56
C ARG A 375 20.45 9.66 -2.00
N SER A 376 21.35 9.15 -2.84
CA SER A 376 21.13 8.92 -4.27
C SER A 376 21.85 7.64 -4.72
N GLY A 377 21.76 7.30 -6.00
CA GLY A 377 22.35 6.08 -6.55
C GLY A 377 21.40 4.90 -6.53
N ASN A 378 21.90 3.72 -6.18
CA ASN A 378 21.07 2.52 -6.15
C ASN A 378 20.25 2.44 -4.84
N PRO A 379 18.90 2.49 -4.89
CA PRO A 379 18.07 2.40 -3.67
C PRO A 379 18.24 1.09 -2.91
N ALA A 380 18.69 0.01 -3.57
CA ALA A 380 18.97 -1.26 -2.92
C ALA A 380 20.03 -1.18 -1.81
N ASP A 381 20.94 -0.21 -1.89
CA ASP A 381 21.99 0.01 -0.87
C ASP A 381 21.39 0.56 0.44
N TYR A 382 20.13 1.01 0.41
CA TYR A 382 19.47 1.67 1.53
C TYR A 382 18.31 0.86 2.14
N ARG A 383 18.18 -0.44 1.81
CA ARG A 383 17.13 -1.30 2.34
C ARG A 383 17.11 -1.40 3.87
N ASP A 384 18.26 -1.17 4.50
CA ASP A 384 18.46 -1.23 5.95
C ASP A 384 19.02 0.11 6.51
N PHE A 385 18.64 1.24 5.91
CA PHE A 385 19.22 2.56 6.18
C PHE A 385 18.98 3.07 7.60
N VAL A 386 17.78 2.88 8.15
CA VAL A 386 17.40 3.26 9.52
C VAL A 386 17.17 2.00 10.35
N LEU A 387 16.27 1.14 9.87
CA LEU A 387 15.85 -0.05 10.60
C LEU A 387 16.52 -1.28 9.98
N PRO A 388 17.31 -2.03 10.78
CA PRO A 388 17.90 -3.29 10.33
C PRO A 388 16.82 -4.35 10.09
N PRO A 389 17.12 -5.43 9.36
CA PRO A 389 16.18 -6.52 9.16
C PRO A 389 15.87 -7.23 10.49
N PRO A 390 14.62 -7.68 10.73
CA PRO A 390 14.26 -8.47 11.90
C PRO A 390 14.93 -9.85 11.87
N LYS A 391 14.89 -10.56 13.01
CA LYS A 391 15.54 -11.89 13.13
C LYS A 391 14.92 -12.93 12.20
N SER A 392 13.63 -12.84 11.92
CA SER A 392 12.90 -13.68 10.99
C SER A 392 13.15 -13.34 9.51
N SER A 393 13.88 -12.27 9.20
CA SER A 393 14.28 -11.98 7.83
C SER A 393 15.42 -12.87 7.36
N TRP A 394 15.53 -13.00 6.05
CA TRP A 394 16.56 -13.80 5.40
C TRP A 394 17.98 -13.50 5.91
N ALA A 395 18.75 -14.55 6.22
CA ALA A 395 20.11 -14.44 6.77
C ALA A 395 21.07 -13.63 5.87
N GLY A 396 20.88 -13.64 4.54
CA GLY A 396 21.63 -12.83 3.58
C GLY A 396 21.37 -11.33 3.69
N ALA A 397 20.21 -10.88 4.20
CA ALA A 397 19.95 -9.49 4.49
C ALA A 397 20.74 -9.00 5.71
N ARG A 398 20.87 -9.86 6.73
CA ARG A 398 21.60 -9.55 7.99
C ARG A 398 23.09 -9.30 7.81
N THR A 399 23.73 -9.90 6.79
CA THR A 399 25.17 -9.74 6.54
C THR A 399 25.51 -8.44 5.80
N ARG A 400 24.55 -7.81 5.08
CA ARG A 400 24.77 -6.56 4.38
C ARG A 400 24.70 -5.33 5.32
N GLY A 401 23.84 -5.36 6.34
CA GLY A 401 23.75 -4.27 7.33
C GLY A 401 25.02 -4.09 8.16
N ALA A 402 25.77 -5.16 8.42
CA ALA A 402 27.02 -5.10 9.17
C ALA A 402 28.18 -4.42 8.41
N SER A 403 28.13 -4.38 7.06
CA SER A 403 29.19 -3.78 6.24
C SER A 403 29.05 -2.26 6.04
N VAL A 404 27.84 -1.70 6.20
CA VAL A 404 27.58 -0.26 6.01
C VAL A 404 27.90 0.54 7.29
N SER A 405 27.80 -0.08 8.47
CA SER A 405 28.10 0.55 9.76
C SER A 405 29.59 0.78 10.03
N ALA A 406 30.51 0.20 9.23
CA ALA A 406 31.94 0.30 9.43
C ALA A 406 32.64 1.36 8.54
N ALA A 407 31.88 2.11 7.73
CA ALA A 407 32.39 3.09 6.75
C ALA A 407 31.79 4.50 6.93
N GLY A 408 31.39 4.84 8.18
CA GLY A 408 30.90 6.18 8.53
C GLY A 408 31.97 7.06 9.17
#